data_dbc1818d5e4b5ea496d031c7caf7fed0
#
_entry.id   dbc1818d5e4b5ea496d031c7caf7fed0
#
_cell.length_a   1.000
_cell.length_b   1.000
_cell.length_c   1.000
_cell.angle_alpha   90.00
_cell.angle_beta   90.00
_cell.angle_gamma   90.00
#
_symmetry.space_group_name_H-M   'P 1'
#
loop_
_entity.id
_entity.type
_entity.pdbx_description
1 polymer ?
#
loop_
_entity_poly.entity_id
_entity_poly.type
_entity_poly.pdbx_seq_one_letter_code
_entity_poly.pdbx_strand_id
1 'polypeptide(L)'
;MQRILYPICLTVALLFAACGEKTADDFEVWGLDVSRHQQDINWEKVAEAEKPFFVIIKATEGTLIVDPTYDRHRKELEEIGVTWGAYHFFGHRTSGKEQARNFIKTAELKKGNIIPVLDIEKHRFMTDPEKSVREALAFCKEIRRYYGTNPIIYCSTNFYQTYLADDFSPDDYIHWIADYGECPEVEWQLWQHTDAYSIPGIRKKVDRNVFRGSEQEFQKLILQ
;
A
#
# COMPACT_ATOMS: atom_id res chain seq x y z
N MET A 1 62.71 13.33 0.27
CA MET A 1 61.60 13.30 -0.70
C MET A 1 60.39 12.67 0.02
N GLN A 2 59.52 13.47 0.60
CA GLN A 2 58.29 13.04 1.25
C GLN A 2 57.16 13.05 0.24
N ARG A 3 56.56 11.88 0.02
CA ARG A 3 55.36 11.73 -0.83
C ARG A 3 54.12 12.03 0.06
N ILE A 4 53.46 13.11 -0.27
CA ILE A 4 52.16 13.47 0.33
C ILE A 4 51.10 12.65 -0.40
N LEU A 5 50.46 11.72 0.30
CA LEU A 5 49.26 11.00 -0.14
C LEU A 5 48.03 11.86 0.19
N TYR A 6 47.33 12.34 -0.84
CA TYR A 6 46.01 12.95 -0.69
C TYR A 6 44.93 11.83 -0.57
N PRO A 7 44.04 11.91 0.41
CA PRO A 7 42.93 10.98 0.44
C PRO A 7 41.92 11.36 -0.67
N ILE A 8 41.63 10.39 -1.53
CA ILE A 8 40.54 10.47 -2.50
C ILE A 8 39.23 10.34 -1.68
N CYS A 9 38.55 11.44 -1.43
CA CYS A 9 37.18 11.44 -0.95
C CYS A 9 36.27 10.93 -2.07
N LEU A 10 35.84 9.68 -1.98
CA LEU A 10 34.82 9.12 -2.85
C LEU A 10 33.45 9.66 -2.35
N THR A 11 33.01 10.75 -2.94
CA THR A 11 31.62 11.24 -2.78
C THR A 11 30.72 10.27 -3.52
N VAL A 12 30.08 9.37 -2.78
CA VAL A 12 28.93 8.59 -3.27
C VAL A 12 27.78 9.59 -3.44
N ALA A 13 27.60 10.05 -4.66
CA ALA A 13 26.38 10.76 -5.04
C ALA A 13 25.23 9.75 -4.99
N LEU A 14 24.43 9.80 -3.94
CA LEU A 14 23.09 9.21 -3.89
C LEU A 14 22.28 9.89 -5.00
N LEU A 15 22.18 9.24 -6.14
CA LEU A 15 21.22 9.59 -7.17
C LEU A 15 19.83 9.31 -6.59
N PHE A 16 19.26 10.28 -5.90
CA PHE A 16 17.82 10.38 -5.79
C PHE A 16 17.31 10.51 -7.22
N ALA A 17 16.83 9.43 -7.79
CA ALA A 17 16.06 9.49 -9.02
C ALA A 17 14.74 10.16 -8.63
N ALA A 18 14.76 11.51 -8.59
CA ALA A 18 13.54 12.29 -8.60
C ALA A 18 12.66 11.71 -9.72
N CYS A 19 11.38 11.54 -9.46
CA CYS A 19 10.43 10.96 -10.41
C CYS A 19 10.34 11.75 -11.71
N GLY A 20 11.06 12.87 -11.81
CA GLY A 20 11.13 13.71 -13.00
C GLY A 20 9.73 13.92 -13.59
N GLU A 21 9.55 14.34 -14.77
CA GLU A 21 8.25 14.58 -15.41
C GLU A 21 7.38 13.31 -15.64
N LYS A 22 7.57 12.22 -14.86
CA LYS A 22 6.80 10.97 -15.00
C LYS A 22 5.38 11.14 -14.54
N THR A 23 4.45 10.64 -15.37
CA THR A 23 3.03 10.52 -15.08
C THR A 23 2.68 9.07 -14.75
N ALA A 24 1.48 8.83 -14.24
CA ALA A 24 1.02 7.46 -13.96
C ALA A 24 0.98 6.56 -15.21
N ASP A 25 0.84 7.13 -16.40
CA ASP A 25 0.79 6.39 -17.66
C ASP A 25 2.17 5.85 -18.11
N ASP A 26 3.25 6.28 -17.45
CA ASP A 26 4.61 5.77 -17.70
C ASP A 26 4.90 4.43 -17.00
N PHE A 27 3.94 3.89 -16.23
CA PHE A 27 4.08 2.65 -15.47
C PHE A 27 3.17 1.54 -16.03
N GLU A 28 3.77 0.41 -16.36
CA GLU A 28 3.06 -0.72 -16.97
C GLU A 28 2.17 -1.48 -15.98
N VAL A 29 2.60 -1.59 -14.72
CA VAL A 29 1.88 -2.35 -13.69
C VAL A 29 0.92 -1.43 -12.96
N TRP A 30 -0.37 -1.62 -13.18
CA TRP A 30 -1.40 -0.82 -12.55
C TRP A 30 -2.46 -1.68 -11.85
N GLY A 31 -3.16 -1.09 -10.90
CA GLY A 31 -4.19 -1.77 -10.13
C GLY A 31 -5.23 -0.83 -9.56
N LEU A 32 -6.19 -1.42 -8.88
CA LEU A 32 -7.28 -0.72 -8.20
C LEU A 32 -7.22 -1.01 -6.70
N ASP A 33 -7.71 -0.09 -5.90
CA ASP A 33 -8.10 -0.43 -4.54
C ASP A 33 -9.57 -0.11 -4.30
N VAL A 34 -10.22 -0.96 -3.50
CA VAL A 34 -11.67 -0.95 -3.34
C VAL A 34 -12.10 -1.26 -1.92
N SER A 35 -13.27 -0.77 -1.57
CA SER A 35 -13.95 -1.05 -0.32
C SER A 35 -15.47 -1.09 -0.55
N ARG A 36 -16.24 -1.21 0.53
CA ARG A 36 -17.69 -1.07 0.49
C ARG A 36 -18.18 0.21 -0.21
N HIS A 37 -17.32 1.22 -0.37
CA HIS A 37 -17.70 2.47 -1.03
C HIS A 37 -18.01 2.28 -2.51
N GLN A 38 -17.34 1.34 -3.21
CA GLN A 38 -17.63 1.00 -4.59
C GLN A 38 -18.87 0.12 -4.74
N GLN A 39 -19.37 -0.50 -3.64
CA GLN A 39 -20.56 -1.35 -3.59
C GLN A 39 -20.43 -2.60 -4.50
N ASP A 40 -21.38 -2.77 -5.41
CA ASP A 40 -21.36 -3.87 -6.37
C ASP A 40 -20.44 -3.55 -7.54
N ILE A 41 -19.45 -4.42 -7.75
CA ILE A 41 -18.51 -4.38 -8.86
C ILE A 41 -18.78 -5.61 -9.73
N ASN A 42 -18.84 -5.42 -11.03
CA ASN A 42 -18.82 -6.52 -11.99
C ASN A 42 -17.38 -6.70 -12.50
N TRP A 43 -16.65 -7.60 -11.84
CA TRP A 43 -15.24 -7.82 -12.14
C TRP A 43 -14.98 -8.41 -13.53
N GLU A 44 -15.91 -9.17 -14.09
CA GLU A 44 -15.82 -9.65 -15.48
C GLU A 44 -15.81 -8.47 -16.46
N LYS A 45 -16.72 -7.50 -16.29
CA LYS A 45 -16.74 -6.29 -17.10
C LYS A 45 -15.51 -5.40 -16.90
N VAL A 46 -14.97 -5.35 -15.67
CA VAL A 46 -13.71 -4.65 -15.42
C VAL A 46 -12.59 -5.30 -16.23
N ALA A 47 -12.46 -6.62 -16.14
CA ALA A 47 -11.42 -7.36 -16.85
C ALA A 47 -11.57 -7.34 -18.37
N GLU A 48 -12.80 -7.31 -18.88
CA GLU A 48 -13.08 -7.17 -20.32
C GLU A 48 -12.73 -5.78 -20.86
N ALA A 49 -12.90 -4.73 -20.06
CA ALA A 49 -12.60 -3.37 -20.47
C ALA A 49 -11.08 -3.10 -20.39
N GLU A 50 -10.49 -3.31 -19.24
CA GLU A 50 -9.07 -3.17 -18.97
C GLU A 50 -8.72 -3.98 -17.71
N LYS A 51 -8.08 -5.13 -17.88
CA LYS A 51 -7.78 -6.03 -16.75
C LYS A 51 -6.70 -5.42 -15.86
N PRO A 52 -7.01 -5.08 -14.58
CA PRO A 52 -5.98 -4.62 -13.65
C PRO A 52 -4.98 -5.75 -13.37
N PHE A 53 -3.71 -5.39 -13.19
CA PHE A 53 -2.69 -6.36 -12.79
C PHE A 53 -2.90 -6.82 -11.35
N PHE A 54 -3.34 -5.91 -10.48
CA PHE A 54 -3.63 -6.20 -9.08
C PHE A 54 -4.84 -5.43 -8.54
N VAL A 55 -5.43 -5.96 -7.48
CA VAL A 55 -6.49 -5.29 -6.71
C VAL A 55 -6.20 -5.41 -5.21
N ILE A 56 -6.31 -4.32 -4.46
CA ILE A 56 -6.19 -4.31 -3.00
C ILE A 56 -7.56 -4.00 -2.39
N ILE A 57 -8.07 -4.89 -1.52
CA ILE A 57 -9.43 -4.84 -1.00
C ILE A 57 -9.40 -4.45 0.47
N LYS A 58 -10.26 -3.53 0.92
CA LYS A 58 -10.48 -3.29 2.34
C LYS A 58 -10.98 -4.56 3.01
N ALA A 59 -10.23 -5.07 3.99
CA ALA A 59 -10.68 -6.21 4.78
C ALA A 59 -11.27 -5.76 6.11
N THR A 60 -10.58 -4.87 6.82
CA THR A 60 -10.95 -4.51 8.19
C THR A 60 -10.64 -3.04 8.52
N GLU A 61 -11.26 -2.56 9.60
CA GLU A 61 -10.98 -1.25 10.19
C GLU A 61 -10.99 -1.35 11.71
N GLY A 62 -9.99 -0.78 12.38
CA GLY A 62 -9.88 -0.84 13.82
C GLY A 62 -9.92 -2.28 14.35
N THR A 63 -10.39 -2.48 15.58
CA THR A 63 -10.35 -3.79 16.25
C THR A 63 -11.52 -4.73 15.92
N LEU A 64 -12.62 -4.22 15.31
CA LEU A 64 -13.88 -4.98 15.21
C LEU A 64 -14.57 -4.90 13.84
N ILE A 65 -14.27 -3.89 13.02
CA ILE A 65 -15.00 -3.68 11.78
C ILE A 65 -14.42 -4.59 10.69
N VAL A 66 -15.30 -5.29 10.00
CA VAL A 66 -15.03 -6.06 8.78
C VAL A 66 -15.74 -5.37 7.63
N ASP A 67 -15.07 -5.20 6.50
CA ASP A 67 -15.71 -4.66 5.30
C ASP A 67 -16.71 -5.68 4.75
N PRO A 68 -17.99 -5.34 4.60
CA PRO A 68 -19.03 -6.29 4.21
C PRO A 68 -18.91 -6.81 2.78
N THR A 69 -18.06 -6.16 1.96
CA THR A 69 -17.84 -6.55 0.55
C THR A 69 -16.59 -7.40 0.36
N TYR A 70 -15.74 -7.51 1.39
CA TYR A 70 -14.44 -8.16 1.31
C TYR A 70 -14.51 -9.60 0.76
N ASP A 71 -15.31 -10.46 1.40
CA ASP A 71 -15.39 -11.87 1.04
C ASP A 71 -15.92 -12.11 -0.36
N ARG A 72 -16.81 -11.24 -0.84
CA ARG A 72 -17.34 -11.33 -2.18
C ARG A 72 -16.24 -10.94 -3.20
N HIS A 73 -15.62 -9.78 -3.03
CA HIS A 73 -14.61 -9.31 -3.99
C HIS A 73 -13.40 -10.24 -4.08
N ARG A 74 -12.90 -10.77 -2.94
CA ARG A 74 -11.76 -11.70 -3.00
C ARG A 74 -12.07 -12.98 -3.79
N LYS A 75 -13.30 -13.54 -3.65
CA LYS A 75 -13.73 -14.73 -4.39
C LYS A 75 -13.87 -14.45 -5.89
N GLU A 76 -14.54 -13.36 -6.24
CA GLU A 76 -14.73 -12.97 -7.64
C GLU A 76 -13.38 -12.68 -8.33
N LEU A 77 -12.41 -12.07 -7.64
CA LEU A 77 -11.06 -11.84 -8.17
C LEU A 77 -10.26 -13.14 -8.32
N GLU A 78 -10.41 -14.10 -7.40
CA GLU A 78 -9.82 -15.45 -7.52
C GLU A 78 -10.37 -16.17 -8.77
N GLU A 79 -11.68 -16.10 -9.03
CA GLU A 79 -12.35 -16.74 -10.18
C GLU A 79 -11.85 -16.21 -11.52
N ILE A 80 -11.59 -14.90 -11.64
CA ILE A 80 -11.09 -14.29 -12.89
C ILE A 80 -9.56 -14.25 -12.97
N GLY A 81 -8.85 -14.78 -11.94
CA GLY A 81 -7.39 -14.87 -11.92
C GLY A 81 -6.68 -13.51 -11.89
N VAL A 82 -7.21 -12.55 -11.13
CA VAL A 82 -6.54 -11.27 -10.83
C VAL A 82 -5.78 -11.39 -9.52
N THR A 83 -4.53 -10.96 -9.50
CA THR A 83 -3.73 -10.90 -8.26
C THR A 83 -4.37 -9.92 -7.28
N TRP A 84 -4.59 -10.35 -6.05
CA TRP A 84 -5.24 -9.51 -5.05
C TRP A 84 -4.53 -9.53 -3.69
N GLY A 85 -4.80 -8.50 -2.91
CA GLY A 85 -4.38 -8.36 -1.52
C GLY A 85 -5.44 -7.68 -0.68
N ALA A 86 -5.12 -7.46 0.59
CA ALA A 86 -6.03 -6.85 1.53
C ALA A 86 -5.38 -5.73 2.33
N TYR A 87 -6.15 -4.69 2.65
CA TYR A 87 -5.71 -3.64 3.56
C TYR A 87 -6.53 -3.54 4.84
N HIS A 88 -5.87 -3.07 5.88
CA HIS A 88 -6.44 -2.70 7.17
C HIS A 88 -6.46 -1.19 7.32
N PHE A 89 -7.63 -0.59 7.52
CA PHE A 89 -7.74 0.83 7.84
C PHE A 89 -7.48 1.06 9.34
N PHE A 90 -6.44 1.82 9.64
CA PHE A 90 -5.92 1.97 11.01
C PHE A 90 -6.78 2.85 11.90
N GLY A 91 -7.12 2.37 13.06
CA GLY A 91 -7.85 3.10 14.09
C GLY A 91 -6.92 3.69 15.16
N HIS A 92 -6.75 5.01 15.20
CA HIS A 92 -5.80 5.73 16.08
C HIS A 92 -6.06 5.61 17.60
N ARG A 93 -7.21 5.06 18.00
CA ARG A 93 -7.63 5.00 19.41
C ARG A 93 -7.50 3.62 20.04
N THR A 94 -7.17 2.62 19.28
CA THR A 94 -7.19 1.22 19.68
C THR A 94 -5.82 0.57 19.54
N SER A 95 -5.63 -0.57 20.25
CA SER A 95 -4.37 -1.31 20.22
C SER A 95 -4.03 -1.81 18.81
N GLY A 96 -2.84 -1.47 18.31
CA GLY A 96 -2.35 -1.95 17.02
C GLY A 96 -2.26 -3.48 16.95
N LYS A 97 -1.88 -4.11 18.05
CA LYS A 97 -1.85 -5.59 18.15
C LYS A 97 -3.24 -6.21 17.99
N GLU A 98 -4.28 -5.62 18.57
CA GLU A 98 -5.65 -6.13 18.42
C GLU A 98 -6.19 -5.88 17.02
N GLN A 99 -5.84 -4.73 16.41
CA GLN A 99 -6.15 -4.44 15.01
C GLN A 99 -5.50 -5.46 14.07
N ALA A 100 -4.22 -5.79 14.28
CA ALA A 100 -3.55 -6.83 13.51
C ALA A 100 -4.23 -8.20 13.64
N ARG A 101 -4.70 -8.57 14.84
CA ARG A 101 -5.46 -9.81 15.04
C ARG A 101 -6.78 -9.83 14.30
N ASN A 102 -7.52 -8.69 14.30
CA ASN A 102 -8.74 -8.55 13.52
C ASN A 102 -8.45 -8.74 12.02
N PHE A 103 -7.40 -8.09 11.50
CA PHE A 103 -6.98 -8.22 10.11
C PHE A 103 -6.58 -9.65 9.77
N ILE A 104 -5.68 -10.26 10.53
CA ILE A 104 -5.19 -11.64 10.28
C ILE A 104 -6.37 -12.64 10.22
N LYS A 105 -7.30 -12.53 11.18
CA LYS A 105 -8.46 -13.39 11.26
C LYS A 105 -9.41 -13.24 10.06
N THR A 106 -9.52 -12.02 9.52
CA THR A 106 -10.47 -11.69 8.46
C THR A 106 -9.87 -11.86 7.08
N ALA A 107 -8.65 -11.35 6.89
CA ALA A 107 -8.02 -11.29 5.56
C ALA A 107 -7.64 -12.68 5.03
N GLU A 108 -7.21 -13.59 5.91
CA GLU A 108 -6.86 -14.99 5.56
C GLU A 108 -5.93 -15.07 4.33
N LEU A 109 -4.98 -14.12 4.23
CA LEU A 109 -4.05 -14.09 3.11
C LEU A 109 -3.17 -15.33 3.12
N LYS A 110 -2.90 -15.84 1.94
CA LYS A 110 -2.13 -17.05 1.69
C LYS A 110 -1.10 -16.83 0.58
N LYS A 111 -0.23 -17.80 0.38
CA LYS A 111 0.71 -17.81 -0.76
C LYS A 111 -0.01 -17.43 -2.06
N GLY A 112 0.58 -16.49 -2.79
CA GLY A 112 0.02 -15.95 -4.04
C GLY A 112 -0.78 -14.66 -3.88
N ASN A 113 -1.18 -14.28 -2.65
CA ASN A 113 -1.78 -12.98 -2.39
C ASN A 113 -0.69 -11.90 -2.21
N ILE A 114 -1.05 -10.64 -2.42
CA ILE A 114 -0.17 -9.51 -2.07
C ILE A 114 0.02 -9.50 -0.55
N ILE A 115 1.23 -9.16 -0.10
CA ILE A 115 1.54 -9.00 1.32
C ILE A 115 0.57 -8.02 1.99
N PRO A 116 0.31 -8.14 3.31
CA PRO A 116 -0.62 -7.26 4.04
C PRO A 116 -0.36 -5.78 3.81
N VAL A 117 -1.42 -4.97 3.84
CA VAL A 117 -1.33 -3.51 3.76
C VAL A 117 -1.88 -2.89 5.03
N LEU A 118 -1.12 -1.94 5.62
CA LEU A 118 -1.57 -1.03 6.66
C LEU A 118 -1.88 0.32 6.03
N ASP A 119 -3.14 0.71 6.04
CA ASP A 119 -3.61 2.02 5.62
C ASP A 119 -3.70 2.92 6.86
N ILE A 120 -2.79 3.89 6.95
CA ILE A 120 -2.70 4.82 8.07
C ILE A 120 -2.74 6.26 7.58
N GLU A 121 -3.82 6.96 7.90
CA GLU A 121 -4.11 8.30 7.41
C GLU A 121 -4.43 9.26 8.54
N LYS A 122 -4.34 10.57 8.24
CA LYS A 122 -4.80 11.59 9.18
C LYS A 122 -6.31 11.47 9.38
N HIS A 123 -6.71 11.26 10.63
CA HIS A 123 -8.12 11.17 10.98
C HIS A 123 -8.43 12.05 12.19
N ARG A 124 -9.68 12.53 12.28
CA ARG A 124 -10.15 13.39 13.42
C ARG A 124 -9.91 12.78 14.80
N PHE A 125 -9.72 11.48 14.89
CA PHE A 125 -9.44 10.75 16.14
C PHE A 125 -7.95 10.58 16.42
N MET A 126 -7.07 11.08 15.59
CA MET A 126 -5.63 11.12 15.84
C MET A 126 -5.30 12.29 16.77
N THR A 127 -5.58 12.11 18.04
CA THR A 127 -5.34 13.14 19.09
C THR A 127 -3.94 13.06 19.72
N ASP A 128 -3.23 11.96 19.51
CA ASP A 128 -1.88 11.69 19.97
C ASP A 128 -1.11 10.98 18.84
N PRO A 129 -0.37 11.75 18.02
CA PRO A 129 0.39 11.20 16.89
C PRO A 129 1.43 10.17 17.30
N GLU A 130 2.20 10.43 18.36
CA GLU A 130 3.24 9.51 18.83
C GLU A 130 2.65 8.17 19.28
N LYS A 131 1.51 8.20 19.98
CA LYS A 131 0.79 6.97 20.32
C LYS A 131 0.31 6.25 19.06
N SER A 132 -0.21 6.97 18.09
CA SER A 132 -0.67 6.38 16.82
C SER A 132 0.46 5.65 16.10
N VAL A 133 1.65 6.26 16.03
CA VAL A 133 2.85 5.64 15.44
C VAL A 133 3.27 4.40 16.21
N ARG A 134 3.35 4.47 17.54
CA ARG A 134 3.69 3.30 18.39
C ARG A 134 2.71 2.14 18.19
N GLU A 135 1.42 2.42 18.09
CA GLU A 135 0.40 1.38 17.84
C GLU A 135 0.48 0.83 16.41
N ALA A 136 0.80 1.66 15.42
CA ALA A 136 1.04 1.21 14.04
C ALA A 136 2.26 0.27 13.98
N LEU A 137 3.36 0.59 14.66
CA LEU A 137 4.51 -0.30 14.79
C LEU A 137 4.15 -1.62 15.48
N ALA A 138 3.27 -1.57 16.50
CA ALA A 138 2.78 -2.79 17.17
C ALA A 138 1.93 -3.65 16.23
N PHE A 139 1.12 -3.04 15.36
CA PHE A 139 0.42 -3.73 14.28
C PHE A 139 1.41 -4.42 13.33
N CYS A 140 2.40 -3.68 12.80
CA CYS A 140 3.41 -4.21 11.89
C CYS A 140 4.18 -5.40 12.49
N LYS A 141 4.52 -5.32 13.78
CA LYS A 141 5.20 -6.42 14.49
C LYS A 141 4.36 -7.69 14.53
N GLU A 142 3.05 -7.60 14.77
CA GLU A 142 2.16 -8.77 14.77
C GLU A 142 1.99 -9.32 13.35
N ILE A 143 1.86 -8.47 12.33
CA ILE A 143 1.81 -8.87 10.92
C ILE A 143 3.07 -9.63 10.54
N ARG A 144 4.25 -9.05 10.83
CA ARG A 144 5.54 -9.69 10.55
C ARG A 144 5.68 -11.04 11.26
N ARG A 145 5.21 -11.14 12.51
CA ARG A 145 5.23 -12.40 13.27
C ARG A 145 4.39 -13.49 12.61
N TYR A 146 3.25 -13.13 12.02
CA TYR A 146 2.29 -14.08 11.43
C TYR A 146 2.63 -14.44 9.98
N TYR A 147 2.88 -13.43 9.13
CA TYR A 147 3.11 -13.59 7.69
C TYR A 147 4.59 -13.68 7.30
N GLY A 148 5.53 -13.44 8.22
CA GLY A 148 6.96 -13.47 7.94
C GLY A 148 7.52 -12.24 7.23
N THR A 149 6.69 -11.24 6.93
CA THR A 149 7.06 -10.00 6.24
C THR A 149 6.43 -8.77 6.88
N ASN A 150 7.05 -7.61 6.70
CA ASN A 150 6.42 -6.34 7.06
C ASN A 150 5.23 -6.06 6.12
N PRO A 151 4.20 -5.34 6.58
CA PRO A 151 3.15 -4.88 5.68
C PRO A 151 3.65 -3.75 4.77
N ILE A 152 2.97 -3.53 3.64
CA ILE A 152 3.03 -2.30 2.87
C ILE A 152 2.41 -1.20 3.72
N ILE A 153 3.00 0.00 3.74
CA ILE A 153 2.48 1.17 4.44
C ILE A 153 1.83 2.10 3.41
N TYR A 154 0.50 2.25 3.51
CA TYR A 154 -0.23 3.23 2.72
C TYR A 154 -0.50 4.49 3.54
N CYS A 155 -0.20 5.64 2.95
CA CYS A 155 -0.50 6.97 3.49
C CYS A 155 -0.33 8.04 2.41
N SER A 156 -0.75 9.29 2.70
CA SER A 156 -0.43 10.43 1.83
C SER A 156 1.02 10.91 2.02
N THR A 157 1.59 11.56 0.99
CA THR A 157 2.93 12.20 1.05
C THR A 157 3.09 13.06 2.30
N ASN A 158 2.14 13.97 2.55
CA ASN A 158 2.21 14.85 3.72
C ASN A 158 2.13 14.11 5.06
N PHE A 159 1.32 13.04 5.15
CA PHE A 159 1.22 12.25 6.37
C PHE A 159 2.51 11.49 6.65
N TYR A 160 3.11 10.89 5.61
CA TYR A 160 4.40 10.23 5.70
C TYR A 160 5.48 11.17 6.22
N GLN A 161 5.69 12.32 5.56
CA GLN A 161 6.70 13.29 5.94
C GLN A 161 6.51 13.86 7.34
N THR A 162 5.26 14.03 7.78
CA THR A 162 4.95 14.65 9.07
C THR A 162 5.05 13.69 10.25
N TYR A 163 4.68 12.41 10.06
CA TYR A 163 4.47 11.52 11.20
C TYR A 163 5.16 10.16 11.09
N LEU A 164 5.53 9.70 9.89
CA LEU A 164 5.99 8.33 9.71
C LEU A 164 7.46 8.20 9.31
N ALA A 165 8.08 9.23 8.77
CA ALA A 165 9.41 9.14 8.14
C ALA A 165 10.50 8.61 9.08
N ASP A 166 10.44 8.93 10.38
CA ASP A 166 11.44 8.53 11.35
C ASP A 166 11.32 7.03 11.75
N ASP A 167 10.12 6.45 11.65
CA ASP A 167 9.81 5.11 12.16
C ASP A 167 9.53 4.07 11.05
N PHE A 168 9.16 4.53 9.85
CA PHE A 168 8.81 3.69 8.71
C PHE A 168 9.77 3.95 7.54
N SER A 169 11.03 3.55 7.70
CA SER A 169 12.06 3.73 6.67
C SER A 169 11.75 2.93 5.39
N PRO A 170 12.05 3.47 4.19
CA PRO A 170 11.98 2.72 2.92
C PRO A 170 12.90 1.48 2.87
N ASP A 171 13.92 1.43 3.73
CA ASP A 171 14.79 0.26 3.84
C ASP A 171 14.09 -0.95 4.48
N ASP A 172 13.09 -0.68 5.34
CA ASP A 172 12.36 -1.71 6.09
C ASP A 172 10.95 -1.96 5.57
N TYR A 173 10.33 -0.95 4.96
CA TYR A 173 8.93 -0.98 4.53
C TYR A 173 8.77 -0.60 3.07
N ILE A 174 7.83 -1.26 2.41
CA ILE A 174 7.33 -0.86 1.10
C ILE A 174 6.30 0.24 1.29
N HIS A 175 6.46 1.34 0.57
CA HIS A 175 5.54 2.47 0.66
C HIS A 175 4.55 2.49 -0.51
N TRP A 176 3.30 2.64 -0.18
CA TRP A 176 2.22 2.96 -1.10
C TRP A 176 1.73 4.37 -0.78
N ILE A 177 2.08 5.32 -1.62
CA ILE A 177 1.84 6.73 -1.36
C ILE A 177 0.65 7.24 -2.18
N ALA A 178 -0.29 7.90 -1.50
CA ALA A 178 -1.35 8.65 -2.14
C ALA A 178 -0.89 10.09 -2.41
N ASP A 179 -0.87 10.44 -3.69
CA ASP A 179 -0.58 11.80 -4.15
C ASP A 179 -1.29 12.03 -5.47
N TYR A 180 -2.32 12.89 -5.47
CA TYR A 180 -3.20 13.03 -6.62
C TYR A 180 -2.70 14.14 -7.55
N GLY A 181 -2.29 13.73 -8.75
CA GLY A 181 -1.88 14.63 -9.83
C GLY A 181 -0.38 14.62 -10.13
N GLU A 182 0.48 14.60 -9.14
CA GLU A 182 1.94 14.60 -9.33
C GLU A 182 2.60 13.36 -8.72
N CYS A 183 3.72 12.96 -9.30
CA CYS A 183 4.50 11.84 -8.77
C CYS A 183 5.02 12.19 -7.37
N PRO A 184 4.87 11.29 -6.36
CA PRO A 184 5.28 11.59 -4.99
C PRO A 184 6.76 11.97 -4.89
N GLU A 185 7.05 13.03 -4.12
CA GLU A 185 8.41 13.50 -3.85
C GLU A 185 9.17 12.64 -2.83
N VAL A 186 8.49 11.71 -2.16
CA VAL A 186 9.08 10.74 -1.23
C VAL A 186 9.37 9.42 -1.94
N GLU A 187 10.13 8.52 -1.32
CA GLU A 187 10.34 7.19 -1.88
C GLU A 187 9.06 6.35 -1.80
N TRP A 188 8.71 5.67 -2.91
CA TRP A 188 7.52 4.87 -3.04
C TRP A 188 7.75 3.68 -3.98
N GLN A 189 6.97 2.63 -3.80
CA GLN A 189 6.89 1.48 -4.70
C GLN A 189 5.50 1.36 -5.33
N LEU A 190 4.45 1.80 -4.62
CA LEU A 190 3.09 1.92 -5.13
C LEU A 190 2.64 3.37 -5.00
N TRP A 191 1.97 3.88 -6.02
CA TRP A 191 1.44 5.25 -6.04
C TRP A 191 -0.05 5.23 -6.39
N GLN A 192 -0.89 5.70 -5.46
CA GLN A 192 -2.30 6.00 -5.73
C GLN A 192 -2.37 7.41 -6.29
N HIS A 193 -2.57 7.50 -7.61
CA HIS A 193 -2.47 8.77 -8.31
C HIS A 193 -3.81 9.46 -8.56
N THR A 194 -4.93 8.77 -8.31
CA THR A 194 -6.27 9.33 -8.43
C THR A 194 -7.30 8.51 -7.66
N ASP A 195 -8.29 9.20 -7.08
CA ASP A 195 -9.51 8.64 -6.47
C ASP A 195 -10.74 8.78 -7.39
N ALA A 196 -10.53 9.25 -8.61
CA ALA A 196 -11.58 9.66 -9.53
C ALA A 196 -11.61 8.85 -10.84
N TYR A 197 -10.97 7.68 -10.87
CA TYR A 197 -10.94 6.82 -12.05
C TYR A 197 -12.33 6.23 -12.35
N SER A 198 -12.61 6.00 -13.62
CA SER A 198 -13.86 5.39 -14.10
C SER A 198 -13.54 4.25 -15.03
N ILE A 199 -14.10 3.09 -14.74
CA ILE A 199 -13.93 1.88 -15.55
C ILE A 199 -15.28 1.15 -15.69
N PRO A 200 -15.62 0.58 -16.85
CA PRO A 200 -16.79 -0.27 -16.98
C PRO A 200 -16.78 -1.40 -15.97
N GLY A 201 -17.93 -1.66 -15.33
CA GLY A 201 -18.05 -2.65 -14.26
C GLY A 201 -18.08 -2.03 -12.85
N ILE A 202 -17.58 -0.80 -12.67
CA ILE A 202 -17.68 -0.04 -11.42
C ILE A 202 -18.53 1.20 -11.64
N ARG A 203 -19.62 1.34 -10.88
CA ARG A 203 -20.57 2.47 -11.04
C ARG A 203 -20.05 3.77 -10.43
N LYS A 204 -19.27 3.68 -9.37
CA LYS A 204 -18.69 4.83 -8.66
C LYS A 204 -17.27 5.08 -9.15
N LYS A 205 -16.73 6.21 -8.74
CA LYS A 205 -15.29 6.46 -8.87
C LYS A 205 -14.52 5.46 -8.04
N VAL A 206 -13.34 5.11 -8.51
CA VAL A 206 -12.44 4.14 -7.88
C VAL A 206 -11.02 4.65 -7.90
N ASP A 207 -10.25 4.25 -6.91
CA ASP A 207 -8.85 4.59 -6.76
C ASP A 207 -8.02 3.78 -7.77
N ARG A 208 -7.11 4.47 -8.50
CA ARG A 208 -6.19 3.83 -9.43
C ARG A 208 -4.76 4.00 -8.96
N ASN A 209 -4.02 2.92 -9.07
CA ASN A 209 -2.67 2.78 -8.54
C ASN A 209 -1.71 2.31 -9.63
N VAL A 210 -0.44 2.70 -9.49
CA VAL A 210 0.65 2.17 -10.29
C VAL A 210 1.76 1.62 -9.40
N PHE A 211 2.50 0.64 -9.92
CA PHE A 211 3.68 0.09 -9.28
C PHE A 211 4.95 0.57 -9.99
N ARG A 212 5.96 0.98 -9.22
CA ARG A 212 7.24 1.48 -9.73
C ARG A 212 8.20 0.34 -10.08
N GLY A 213 7.84 -0.44 -11.08
CA GLY A 213 8.67 -1.57 -11.51
C GLY A 213 7.97 -2.44 -12.54
N SER A 214 8.67 -3.49 -12.96
CA SER A 214 8.15 -4.50 -13.86
C SER A 214 7.23 -5.50 -13.15
N GLU A 215 6.47 -6.28 -13.92
CA GLU A 215 5.69 -7.41 -13.39
C GLU A 215 6.55 -8.41 -12.60
N GLN A 216 7.80 -8.64 -13.04
CA GLN A 216 8.73 -9.52 -12.33
C GLN A 216 9.11 -8.95 -10.96
N GLU A 217 9.30 -7.64 -10.86
CA GLU A 217 9.61 -6.98 -9.58
C GLU A 217 8.41 -6.96 -8.66
N PHE A 218 7.19 -6.87 -9.20
CA PHE A 218 5.95 -6.96 -8.42
C PHE A 218 5.83 -8.30 -7.67
N GLN A 219 6.45 -9.37 -8.15
CA GLN A 219 6.46 -10.67 -7.45
C GLN A 219 7.11 -10.61 -6.05
N LYS A 220 7.91 -9.59 -5.76
CA LYS A 220 8.45 -9.33 -4.41
C LYS A 220 7.35 -8.92 -3.40
N LEU A 221 6.21 -8.44 -3.90
CA LEU A 221 5.05 -8.08 -3.09
C LEU A 221 4.10 -9.25 -2.83
N ILE A 222 4.42 -10.45 -3.31
CA ILE A 222 3.56 -11.64 -3.20
C ILE A 222 4.05 -12.54 -2.06
N LEU A 223 3.12 -12.97 -1.20
CA LEU A 223 3.36 -13.95 -0.15
C LEU A 223 3.85 -15.28 -0.74
N GLN A 224 4.95 -15.81 -0.18
CA GLN A 224 5.64 -17.01 -0.64
C GLN A 224 5.19 -18.28 0.08
#